data_15cd0a3b02d827f290b214588dafd1e7
#
_entry.id   15cd0a3b02d827f290b214588dafd1e7
#
_cell.length_a   1.000
_cell.length_b   1.000
_cell.length_c   1.000
_cell.angle_alpha   90.00
_cell.angle_beta   90.00
_cell.angle_gamma   90.00
#
_symmetry.space_group_name_H-M   'P 1'
#
loop_
_entity.id
_entity.type
_entity.pdbx_description
1 polymer ?
#
loop_
_entity_poly.entity_id
_entity_poly.type
_entity_poly.pdbx_seq_one_letter_code
_entity_poly.pdbx_strand_id
1 'polypeptide(L)'
;MFAVSINTQTPPIRFRQTYRDLIEKYSYLQLPLDLAVLDSGDYYISVGGVAKMMMGILNKFDRVKWVSLGPGYPPEVKFSESVYFYFVDLDPVTLQGYTRFKEGIYNESHGISKYEIKPEDYISYTEYNWLSAKKLLEFYKDTDVYFINDFQQLLVGGIIGPSAPAVLWYHIPFVPENLSPKIRDFIVRAFEGFDYVVFSTKRDLEGLLRIGAKIKAKQIYPFISVSSYRRASKEEVSRIKSKYGIKDDEKIITVVARMDPMKSQDLAILALKELKRDDVKLLLVGNGSFTSGALGTGKAALWVKKLKSLAEELKVQNKVIFTGHVSDDELYAIYEASDVIVLPSRIEGFGLVVCEGWVYEKPAVVSDGAGVHELIIDGGNGFTFKSGDYRDLAQKIEIILRDPDKYGYLGKETLKKCSSDYAFEQLKEVFLGAMKDYGK
;
A
#
# COMPACT_ATOMS: atom_id res chain seq x y z
N MET A 1 -5.76 25.48 -6.92
CA MET A 1 -5.05 24.26 -6.46
C MET A 1 -4.66 24.46 -5.00
N PHE A 2 -4.09 23.47 -4.31
CA PHE A 2 -3.80 23.55 -2.89
C PHE A 2 -2.30 23.48 -2.62
N ALA A 3 -1.83 24.25 -1.61
CA ALA A 3 -0.55 24.00 -0.97
C ALA A 3 -0.78 23.00 0.18
N VAL A 4 -0.19 21.81 0.10
CA VAL A 4 -0.48 20.69 1.01
C VAL A 4 0.77 20.26 1.76
N SER A 5 0.61 20.06 3.07
CA SER A 5 1.62 19.34 3.87
C SER A 5 1.19 17.90 4.07
N ILE A 6 1.93 16.96 3.47
CA ILE A 6 1.66 15.52 3.56
C ILE A 6 2.46 14.91 4.70
N ASN A 7 1.86 13.97 5.42
CA ASN A 7 2.57 13.16 6.42
C ASN A 7 2.33 11.67 6.16
N THR A 8 3.40 10.91 6.07
CA THR A 8 3.41 9.44 5.98
C THR A 8 4.51 8.87 6.87
N GLN A 9 4.39 7.62 7.30
CA GLN A 9 5.51 6.95 7.96
C GLN A 9 6.62 6.62 6.95
N THR A 10 6.25 6.00 5.83
CA THR A 10 7.22 5.61 4.80
C THR A 10 7.69 6.85 4.05
N PRO A 11 9.01 7.09 3.95
CA PRO A 11 9.53 8.20 3.17
C PRO A 11 9.25 7.98 1.67
N PRO A 12 9.05 9.07 0.90
CA PRO A 12 8.80 8.96 -0.55
C PRO A 12 10.00 8.44 -1.34
N ILE A 13 11.20 8.70 -0.85
CA ILE A 13 12.46 8.26 -1.44
C ILE A 13 13.36 7.59 -0.41
N ARG A 14 14.30 6.79 -0.88
CA ARG A 14 15.38 6.22 -0.07
C ARG A 14 16.71 6.36 -0.81
N PHE A 15 17.77 6.69 -0.07
CA PHE A 15 19.12 6.69 -0.57
C PHE A 15 19.71 5.28 -0.55
N ARG A 16 20.54 4.95 -1.54
CA ARG A 16 21.29 3.68 -1.61
C ARG A 16 22.58 3.72 -0.82
N GLN A 17 23.06 4.93 -0.54
CA GLN A 17 24.30 5.23 0.15
C GLN A 17 24.01 6.10 1.37
N THR A 18 24.97 6.18 2.30
CA THR A 18 24.87 7.12 3.41
C THR A 18 25.07 8.55 2.91
N TYR A 19 24.60 9.53 3.68
CA TYR A 19 24.85 10.95 3.33
C TYR A 19 26.34 11.29 3.29
N ARG A 20 27.14 10.64 4.12
CA ARG A 20 28.61 10.76 4.09
C ARG A 20 29.18 10.30 2.73
N ASP A 21 28.75 9.13 2.25
CA ASP A 21 29.21 8.61 0.95
C ASP A 21 28.81 9.55 -0.19
N LEU A 22 27.62 10.17 -0.11
CA LEU A 22 27.18 11.16 -1.09
C LEU A 22 28.07 12.43 -1.07
N ILE A 23 28.43 12.93 0.13
CA ILE A 23 29.36 14.07 0.26
C ILE A 23 30.73 13.71 -0.32
N GLU A 24 31.24 12.53 -0.03
CA GLU A 24 32.53 12.07 -0.59
C GLU A 24 32.48 11.96 -2.14
N LYS A 25 31.35 11.48 -2.68
CA LYS A 25 31.15 11.36 -4.15
C LYS A 25 31.03 12.72 -4.84
N TYR A 26 30.31 13.67 -4.26
CA TYR A 26 29.98 14.96 -4.89
C TYR A 26 30.85 16.14 -4.36
N SER A 27 31.74 15.87 -3.42
CA SER A 27 32.65 16.83 -2.75
C SER A 27 31.96 17.89 -1.91
N TYR A 28 30.75 18.32 -2.27
CA TYR A 28 29.93 19.27 -1.53
C TYR A 28 28.48 19.16 -1.92
N LEU A 29 27.61 19.07 -0.92
CA LEU A 29 26.15 19.08 -1.10
C LEU A 29 25.53 20.16 -0.22
N GLN A 30 24.70 21.01 -0.83
CA GLN A 30 23.96 22.05 -0.11
C GLN A 30 22.60 21.53 0.34
N LEU A 31 22.12 22.01 1.46
CA LEU A 31 20.73 21.76 1.92
C LEU A 31 19.82 22.94 1.49
N PRO A 32 18.57 22.63 1.09
CA PRO A 32 18.02 21.30 0.87
C PRO A 32 18.76 20.52 -0.22
N LEU A 33 18.95 19.21 -0.03
CA LEU A 33 19.61 18.38 -1.04
C LEU A 33 18.75 18.29 -2.29
N ASP A 34 19.19 18.91 -3.37
CA ASP A 34 18.48 18.87 -4.66
C ASP A 34 18.75 17.51 -5.35
N LEU A 35 17.69 16.72 -5.59
CA LEU A 35 17.84 15.43 -6.26
C LEU A 35 18.34 15.55 -7.71
N ALA A 36 18.17 16.72 -8.34
CA ALA A 36 18.64 16.95 -9.70
C ALA A 36 20.18 16.93 -9.82
N VAL A 37 20.92 17.11 -8.70
CA VAL A 37 22.38 17.03 -8.70
C VAL A 37 22.91 15.62 -8.48
N LEU A 38 22.06 14.66 -8.14
CA LEU A 38 22.43 13.28 -7.90
C LEU A 38 22.24 12.40 -9.14
N ASP A 39 23.01 11.34 -9.24
CA ASP A 39 22.78 10.29 -10.23
C ASP A 39 21.52 9.49 -9.87
N SER A 40 20.80 9.02 -10.87
CA SER A 40 19.59 8.18 -10.69
C SER A 40 19.86 6.87 -9.91
N GLY A 41 21.12 6.45 -9.84
CA GLY A 41 21.56 5.30 -9.06
C GLY A 41 21.75 5.56 -7.57
N ASP A 42 21.75 6.80 -7.10
CA ASP A 42 22.02 7.14 -5.70
C ASP A 42 20.79 7.02 -4.79
N TYR A 43 19.61 7.06 -5.38
CA TYR A 43 18.34 6.94 -4.67
C TYR A 43 17.32 6.14 -5.46
N TYR A 44 16.20 5.83 -4.82
CA TYR A 44 15.03 5.21 -5.46
C TYR A 44 13.75 5.68 -4.80
N ILE A 45 12.65 5.66 -5.58
CA ILE A 45 11.31 5.94 -5.05
C ILE A 45 10.85 4.76 -4.21
N SER A 46 10.31 5.03 -3.02
CA SER A 46 9.83 3.99 -2.12
C SER A 46 8.67 3.22 -2.73
N VAL A 47 8.72 1.90 -2.63
CA VAL A 47 7.69 0.99 -3.18
C VAL A 47 6.51 0.74 -2.24
N GLY A 48 6.46 1.39 -1.07
CA GLY A 48 5.33 1.27 -0.14
C GLY A 48 4.03 1.81 -0.72
N GLY A 49 2.91 1.10 -0.53
CA GLY A 49 1.63 1.41 -1.16
C GLY A 49 1.15 2.86 -0.97
N VAL A 50 1.18 3.37 0.27
CA VAL A 50 0.75 4.76 0.57
C VAL A 50 1.71 5.78 -0.03
N ALA A 51 3.02 5.60 0.12
CA ALA A 51 4.00 6.53 -0.44
C ALA A 51 3.93 6.57 -1.98
N LYS A 52 3.85 5.40 -2.63
CA LYS A 52 3.68 5.31 -4.10
C LYS A 52 2.38 5.99 -4.56
N MET A 53 1.30 5.80 -3.81
CA MET A 53 0.01 6.42 -4.09
C MET A 53 0.10 7.95 -3.99
N MET A 54 0.70 8.49 -2.93
CA MET A 54 0.88 9.94 -2.75
C MET A 54 1.79 10.54 -3.83
N MET A 55 2.88 9.85 -4.22
CA MET A 55 3.72 10.26 -5.34
C MET A 55 2.91 10.42 -6.64
N GLY A 56 1.88 9.61 -6.84
CA GLY A 56 1.01 9.63 -8.04
C GLY A 56 0.11 10.86 -8.15
N ILE A 57 0.01 11.72 -7.13
CA ILE A 57 -0.82 12.94 -7.14
C ILE A 57 -0.04 14.23 -6.84
N LEU A 58 1.27 14.17 -6.69
CA LEU A 58 2.06 15.37 -6.34
C LEU A 58 1.87 16.50 -7.34
N ASN A 59 1.78 16.20 -8.61
CA ASN A 59 1.61 17.18 -9.70
C ASN A 59 0.21 17.83 -9.74
N LYS A 60 -0.70 17.41 -8.86
CA LYS A 60 -2.04 18.00 -8.74
C LYS A 60 -2.11 19.08 -7.67
N PHE A 61 -1.04 19.28 -6.93
CA PHE A 61 -0.90 20.32 -5.91
C PHE A 61 -0.01 21.47 -6.41
N ASP A 62 -0.24 22.68 -5.90
CA ASP A 62 0.61 23.84 -6.21
C ASP A 62 1.96 23.71 -5.51
N ARG A 63 1.94 23.29 -4.25
CA ARG A 63 3.12 23.03 -3.44
C ARG A 63 2.88 21.85 -2.51
N VAL A 64 3.94 21.07 -2.31
CA VAL A 64 3.94 19.95 -1.37
C VAL A 64 5.16 20.02 -0.45
N LYS A 65 4.88 19.97 0.84
CA LYS A 65 5.87 19.71 1.89
C LYS A 65 5.55 18.36 2.52
N TRP A 66 6.40 17.39 2.35
CA TRP A 66 6.13 16.01 2.75
C TRP A 66 7.03 15.60 3.90
N VAL A 67 6.43 15.38 5.07
CA VAL A 67 7.10 14.91 6.29
C VAL A 67 6.95 13.40 6.43
N SER A 68 8.05 12.71 6.69
CA SER A 68 8.06 11.26 6.92
C SER A 68 9.12 10.84 7.93
N LEU A 69 9.01 9.60 8.42
CA LEU A 69 10.09 8.97 9.19
C LEU A 69 11.23 8.69 8.24
N GLY A 70 12.37 9.22 8.53
CA GLY A 70 13.49 9.20 7.60
C GLY A 70 14.78 8.63 8.14
N PRO A 71 15.83 8.68 7.32
CA PRO A 71 17.17 8.26 7.69
C PRO A 71 17.94 9.30 8.53
N GLY A 72 17.30 10.39 8.96
CA GLY A 72 17.92 11.49 9.71
C GLY A 72 18.68 12.48 8.84
N TYR A 73 19.45 12.04 7.88
CA TYR A 73 20.20 12.89 6.96
C TYR A 73 20.10 12.39 5.51
N PRO A 74 19.97 13.33 4.55
CA PRO A 74 19.77 14.77 4.75
C PRO A 74 18.39 15.04 5.37
N PRO A 75 18.23 16.07 6.22
CA PRO A 75 16.94 16.37 6.88
C PRO A 75 15.90 16.94 5.91
N GLU A 76 16.36 17.50 4.80
CA GLU A 76 15.55 18.20 3.82
C GLU A 76 16.05 17.90 2.41
N VAL A 77 15.11 17.53 1.51
CA VAL A 77 15.38 17.17 0.13
C VAL A 77 14.47 17.93 -0.81
N LYS A 78 15.00 18.59 -1.81
CA LYS A 78 14.28 19.19 -2.92
C LYS A 78 14.05 18.13 -4.00
N PHE A 79 12.81 17.74 -4.21
CA PHE A 79 12.43 16.81 -5.28
C PHE A 79 12.12 17.56 -6.59
N SER A 80 11.47 18.73 -6.48
CA SER A 80 11.20 19.65 -7.59
C SER A 80 11.04 21.07 -7.05
N GLU A 81 10.78 22.04 -7.92
CA GLU A 81 10.57 23.45 -7.50
C GLU A 81 9.38 23.61 -6.53
N SER A 82 8.39 22.72 -6.59
CA SER A 82 7.19 22.79 -5.76
C SER A 82 7.08 21.69 -4.72
N VAL A 83 8.02 20.72 -4.67
CA VAL A 83 7.93 19.53 -3.81
C VAL A 83 9.21 19.35 -3.00
N TYR A 84 9.05 19.34 -1.68
CA TYR A 84 10.13 19.15 -0.72
C TYR A 84 9.79 18.01 0.25
N PHE A 85 10.79 17.18 0.57
CA PHE A 85 10.69 16.09 1.54
C PHE A 85 11.47 16.45 2.80
N TYR A 86 10.88 16.19 3.95
CA TYR A 86 11.45 16.42 5.26
C TYR A 86 11.42 15.13 6.07
N PHE A 87 12.50 14.84 6.76
CA PHE A 87 12.62 13.62 7.53
C PHE A 87 12.66 13.91 9.03
N VAL A 88 11.81 13.19 9.76
CA VAL A 88 11.82 13.10 11.21
C VAL A 88 12.60 11.85 11.59
N ASP A 89 13.54 11.97 12.50
CA ASP A 89 14.35 10.87 12.98
C ASP A 89 14.00 10.51 14.43
N LEU A 90 14.14 9.24 14.77
CA LEU A 90 13.95 8.71 16.12
C LEU A 90 15.24 8.02 16.55
N ASP A 91 15.62 8.22 17.80
CA ASP A 91 16.68 7.41 18.38
C ASP A 91 16.31 5.92 18.39
N PRO A 92 17.28 5.00 18.47
CA PRO A 92 17.02 3.57 18.34
C PRO A 92 16.03 3.01 19.38
N VAL A 93 16.00 3.56 20.59
CA VAL A 93 15.12 3.07 21.67
C VAL A 93 13.67 3.51 21.38
N THR A 94 13.48 4.78 21.06
CA THR A 94 12.18 5.33 20.66
C THR A 94 11.66 4.63 19.40
N LEU A 95 12.52 4.38 18.41
CA LEU A 95 12.13 3.66 17.19
C LEU A 95 11.63 2.23 17.48
N GLN A 96 12.25 1.53 18.42
CA GLN A 96 11.81 0.18 18.83
C GLN A 96 10.43 0.23 19.50
N GLY A 97 10.23 1.13 20.47
CA GLY A 97 8.94 1.30 21.15
C GLY A 97 7.82 1.67 20.18
N TYR A 98 8.08 2.66 19.31
CA TYR A 98 7.19 3.04 18.22
C TYR A 98 6.82 1.85 17.32
N THR A 99 7.81 1.04 16.94
CA THR A 99 7.61 -0.12 16.07
C THR A 99 6.70 -1.16 16.73
N ARG A 100 6.91 -1.46 18.02
CA ARG A 100 6.06 -2.41 18.76
C ARG A 100 4.63 -1.92 18.85
N PHE A 101 4.42 -0.63 19.17
CA PHE A 101 3.07 -0.05 19.21
C PHE A 101 2.37 -0.13 17.85
N LYS A 102 3.04 0.33 16.81
CA LYS A 102 2.53 0.30 15.42
C LYS A 102 2.16 -1.12 14.98
N GLU A 103 3.07 -2.09 15.21
CA GLU A 103 2.81 -3.49 14.85
C GLU A 103 1.65 -4.08 15.66
N GLY A 104 1.50 -3.70 16.93
CA GLY A 104 0.38 -4.10 17.76
C GLY A 104 -0.97 -3.65 17.19
N ILE A 105 -1.10 -2.37 16.84
CA ILE A 105 -2.30 -1.82 16.19
C ILE A 105 -2.56 -2.51 14.85
N TYR A 106 -1.53 -2.66 14.01
CA TYR A 106 -1.64 -3.34 12.73
C TYR A 106 -2.14 -4.77 12.86
N ASN A 107 -1.52 -5.55 13.75
CA ASN A 107 -1.86 -6.95 13.94
C ASN A 107 -3.28 -7.13 14.45
N GLU A 108 -3.74 -6.28 15.37
CA GLU A 108 -5.11 -6.36 15.86
C GLU A 108 -6.13 -5.95 14.80
N SER A 109 -5.86 -4.87 14.05
CA SER A 109 -6.73 -4.42 12.94
C SER A 109 -6.86 -5.47 11.83
N HIS A 110 -5.84 -6.32 11.66
CA HIS A 110 -5.84 -7.42 10.69
C HIS A 110 -6.26 -8.77 11.30
N GLY A 111 -6.71 -8.80 12.56
CA GLY A 111 -7.15 -10.02 13.21
C GLY A 111 -6.05 -11.06 13.44
N ILE A 112 -4.79 -10.65 13.48
CA ILE A 112 -3.63 -11.54 13.68
C ILE A 112 -3.48 -11.90 15.15
N SER A 113 -3.48 -10.88 16.03
CA SER A 113 -3.35 -11.03 17.46
C SER A 113 -3.96 -9.85 18.21
N LYS A 114 -4.40 -10.06 19.42
CA LYS A 114 -4.79 -8.96 20.31
C LYS A 114 -3.54 -8.24 20.82
N TYR A 115 -3.70 -6.94 21.06
CA TYR A 115 -2.60 -6.09 21.52
C TYR A 115 -2.97 -5.38 22.84
N GLU A 116 -2.11 -5.47 23.80
CA GLU A 116 -2.18 -4.70 25.04
C GLU A 116 -1.23 -3.50 24.96
N ILE A 117 -1.79 -2.30 25.07
CA ILE A 117 -1.00 -1.06 25.02
C ILE A 117 -0.08 -0.99 26.22
N LYS A 118 1.23 -0.98 25.96
CA LYS A 118 2.26 -0.75 26.96
C LYS A 118 2.60 0.74 27.02
N PRO A 119 2.69 1.34 28.22
CA PRO A 119 2.96 2.78 28.36
C PRO A 119 4.24 3.23 27.65
N GLU A 120 5.32 2.46 27.74
CA GLU A 120 6.60 2.78 27.11
C GLU A 120 6.53 2.78 25.58
N ASP A 121 5.75 1.87 24.99
CA ASP A 121 5.56 1.81 23.54
C ASP A 121 4.66 2.96 23.07
N TYR A 122 3.63 3.28 23.88
CA TYR A 122 2.74 4.41 23.59
C TYR A 122 3.46 5.76 23.68
N ILE A 123 4.36 5.95 24.66
CA ILE A 123 5.21 7.14 24.75
C ILE A 123 6.03 7.31 23.47
N SER A 124 6.68 6.26 23.01
CA SER A 124 7.47 6.29 21.76
C SER A 124 6.62 6.63 20.53
N TYR A 125 5.40 6.09 20.47
CA TYR A 125 4.43 6.43 19.41
C TYR A 125 4.01 7.90 19.49
N THR A 126 3.76 8.41 20.70
CA THR A 126 3.40 9.81 20.93
C THR A 126 4.54 10.75 20.54
N GLU A 127 5.79 10.39 20.86
CA GLU A 127 6.97 11.16 20.47
C GLU A 127 7.10 11.29 18.95
N TYR A 128 6.96 10.20 18.22
CA TYR A 128 6.95 10.25 16.75
C TYR A 128 5.87 11.17 16.20
N ASN A 129 4.64 11.08 16.73
CA ASN A 129 3.54 11.91 16.31
C ASN A 129 3.77 13.39 16.65
N TRP A 130 4.33 13.67 17.83
CA TRP A 130 4.71 15.03 18.26
C TRP A 130 5.76 15.63 17.33
N LEU A 131 6.83 14.92 17.04
CA LEU A 131 7.89 15.39 16.15
C LEU A 131 7.37 15.63 14.73
N SER A 132 6.50 14.75 14.22
CA SER A 132 5.83 14.92 12.93
C SER A 132 4.95 16.18 12.91
N ALA A 133 4.10 16.36 13.91
CA ALA A 133 3.23 17.52 14.02
C ALA A 133 4.03 18.82 14.16
N LYS A 134 5.07 18.83 14.98
CA LYS A 134 5.97 19.98 15.15
C LYS A 134 6.59 20.38 13.80
N LYS A 135 7.12 19.40 13.04
CA LYS A 135 7.70 19.67 11.72
C LYS A 135 6.65 20.19 10.74
N LEU A 136 5.46 19.62 10.72
CA LEU A 136 4.36 20.07 9.86
C LEU A 136 3.95 21.53 10.18
N LEU A 137 3.87 21.89 11.45
CA LEU A 137 3.50 23.25 11.89
C LEU A 137 4.54 24.33 11.56
N GLU A 138 5.80 23.97 11.28
CA GLU A 138 6.79 24.91 10.73
C GLU A 138 6.32 25.51 9.39
N PHE A 139 5.43 24.83 8.68
CA PHE A 139 4.94 25.19 7.34
C PHE A 139 3.56 25.87 7.35
N TYR A 140 3.04 26.28 8.51
CA TYR A 140 1.65 26.73 8.63
C TYR A 140 1.27 27.92 7.73
N LYS A 141 2.24 28.81 7.44
CA LYS A 141 2.03 29.98 6.57
C LYS A 141 1.86 29.62 5.10
N ASP A 142 2.42 28.48 4.71
CA ASP A 142 2.50 28.00 3.32
C ASP A 142 1.64 26.75 3.07
N THR A 143 0.77 26.39 4.02
CA THR A 143 -0.05 25.19 3.96
C THR A 143 -1.53 25.54 4.06
N ASP A 144 -2.30 25.08 3.10
CA ASP A 144 -3.76 25.18 3.11
C ASP A 144 -4.39 24.04 3.90
N VAL A 145 -3.87 22.81 3.72
CA VAL A 145 -4.38 21.58 4.34
C VAL A 145 -3.23 20.67 4.74
N TYR A 146 -3.33 20.09 5.93
CA TYR A 146 -2.46 19.01 6.40
C TYR A 146 -3.10 17.67 6.07
N PHE A 147 -2.44 16.90 5.24
CA PHE A 147 -2.94 15.62 4.72
C PHE A 147 -2.16 14.46 5.32
N ILE A 148 -2.72 13.88 6.37
CA ILE A 148 -2.11 12.83 7.18
C ILE A 148 -2.55 11.47 6.64
N ASN A 149 -1.61 10.55 6.51
CA ASN A 149 -1.87 9.26 5.90
C ASN A 149 -1.54 8.11 6.86
N ASP A 150 -2.57 7.34 7.14
CA ASP A 150 -2.56 6.07 7.83
C ASP A 150 -2.42 6.13 9.37
N PHE A 151 -2.49 4.98 10.01
CA PHE A 151 -2.60 4.79 11.46
C PHE A 151 -1.32 5.08 12.25
N GLN A 152 -0.20 5.25 11.59
CA GLN A 152 1.06 5.58 12.26
C GLN A 152 1.08 7.01 12.81
N GLN A 153 0.22 7.88 12.33
CA GLN A 153 0.16 9.32 12.64
C GLN A 153 -1.17 9.75 13.28
N LEU A 154 -1.85 8.86 14.01
CA LEU A 154 -3.20 9.13 14.53
C LEU A 154 -3.29 10.32 15.48
N LEU A 155 -2.21 10.60 16.24
CA LEU A 155 -2.24 11.71 17.21
C LEU A 155 -1.92 13.08 16.59
N VAL A 156 -1.43 13.11 15.35
CA VAL A 156 -1.04 14.35 14.67
C VAL A 156 -2.24 15.29 14.52
N GLY A 157 -3.43 14.78 14.22
CA GLY A 157 -4.65 15.59 14.09
C GLY A 157 -5.01 16.34 15.38
N GLY A 158 -4.93 15.67 16.53
CA GLY A 158 -5.18 16.29 17.83
C GLY A 158 -4.18 17.39 18.20
N ILE A 159 -2.98 17.38 17.63
CA ILE A 159 -1.95 18.40 17.84
C ILE A 159 -2.12 19.57 16.87
N ILE A 160 -2.38 19.29 15.59
CA ILE A 160 -2.51 20.31 14.53
C ILE A 160 -3.92 20.90 14.46
N GLY A 161 -4.95 20.09 14.60
CA GLY A 161 -6.34 20.40 14.29
C GLY A 161 -6.91 21.65 14.97
N PRO A 162 -6.51 22.05 16.20
CA PRO A 162 -6.94 23.33 16.75
C PRO A 162 -6.45 24.57 15.99
N SER A 163 -5.40 24.43 15.18
CA SER A 163 -4.72 25.55 14.51
C SER A 163 -4.88 25.58 12.99
N ALA A 164 -5.17 24.46 12.36
CA ALA A 164 -5.20 24.36 10.90
C ALA A 164 -5.99 23.13 10.40
N PRO A 165 -6.53 23.16 9.17
CA PRO A 165 -7.26 22.04 8.59
C PRO A 165 -6.41 20.77 8.53
N ALA A 166 -6.86 19.69 9.17
CA ALA A 166 -6.20 18.40 9.21
C ALA A 166 -7.13 17.29 8.71
N VAL A 167 -6.70 16.59 7.67
CA VAL A 167 -7.42 15.47 7.04
C VAL A 167 -6.62 14.20 7.21
N LEU A 168 -7.23 13.16 7.72
CA LEU A 168 -6.65 11.81 7.81
C LEU A 168 -7.18 10.93 6.68
N TRP A 169 -6.30 10.20 6.01
CA TRP A 169 -6.68 9.02 5.21
C TRP A 169 -6.23 7.75 5.90
N TYR A 170 -7.19 6.96 6.37
CA TYR A 170 -6.96 5.73 7.10
C TYR A 170 -6.98 4.54 6.13
N HIS A 171 -5.87 3.79 6.04
CA HIS A 171 -5.66 2.80 4.98
C HIS A 171 -5.73 1.34 5.43
N ILE A 172 -5.65 1.08 6.74
CA ILE A 172 -5.79 -0.29 7.25
C ILE A 172 -7.26 -0.61 7.57
N PRO A 173 -7.64 -1.88 7.71
CA PRO A 173 -9.03 -2.25 8.03
C PRO A 173 -9.52 -1.63 9.34
N PHE A 174 -10.74 -1.08 9.31
CA PHE A 174 -11.44 -0.61 10.50
C PHE A 174 -12.76 -1.39 10.68
N VAL A 175 -12.66 -2.51 11.40
CA VAL A 175 -13.78 -3.37 11.77
C VAL A 175 -13.92 -3.33 13.30
N PRO A 176 -14.68 -2.39 13.87
CA PRO A 176 -14.70 -2.11 15.31
C PRO A 176 -15.02 -3.33 16.18
N GLU A 177 -15.84 -4.24 15.67
CA GLU A 177 -16.26 -5.47 16.34
C GLU A 177 -15.08 -6.44 16.59
N ASN A 178 -14.05 -6.35 15.75
CA ASN A 178 -12.85 -7.19 15.84
C ASN A 178 -11.76 -6.57 16.74
N LEU A 179 -11.93 -5.30 17.13
CA LEU A 179 -10.95 -4.59 17.96
C LEU A 179 -11.26 -4.77 19.45
N SER A 180 -10.24 -4.87 20.28
CA SER A 180 -10.40 -4.76 21.72
C SER A 180 -10.93 -3.37 22.09
N PRO A 181 -11.71 -3.22 23.17
CA PRO A 181 -12.32 -1.94 23.53
C PRO A 181 -11.28 -0.79 23.63
N LYS A 182 -10.13 -1.06 24.24
CA LYS A 182 -9.07 -0.04 24.39
C LYS A 182 -8.50 0.42 23.07
N ILE A 183 -8.25 -0.49 22.13
CA ILE A 183 -7.70 -0.16 20.80
C ILE A 183 -8.76 0.57 19.98
N ARG A 184 -9.99 0.08 19.99
CA ARG A 184 -11.11 0.76 19.31
C ARG A 184 -11.27 2.19 19.80
N ASP A 185 -11.35 2.38 21.12
CA ASP A 185 -11.57 3.68 21.74
C ASP A 185 -10.40 4.62 21.49
N PHE A 186 -9.15 4.11 21.49
CA PHE A 186 -7.97 4.87 21.11
C PHE A 186 -8.07 5.39 19.68
N ILE A 187 -8.40 4.52 18.71
CA ILE A 187 -8.50 4.89 17.29
C ILE A 187 -9.62 5.92 17.08
N VAL A 188 -10.79 5.70 17.67
CA VAL A 188 -11.95 6.60 17.51
C VAL A 188 -11.65 8.00 18.10
N ARG A 189 -11.06 8.07 19.30
CA ARG A 189 -10.64 9.36 19.89
C ARG A 189 -9.59 10.07 19.04
N ALA A 190 -8.70 9.32 18.42
CA ALA A 190 -7.72 9.90 17.52
C ALA A 190 -8.37 10.48 16.25
N PHE A 191 -9.38 9.81 15.70
CA PHE A 191 -10.16 10.34 14.56
C PHE A 191 -10.85 11.67 14.87
N GLU A 192 -11.32 11.87 16.12
CA GLU A 192 -11.95 13.14 16.56
C GLU A 192 -11.00 14.34 16.50
N GLY A 193 -9.69 14.10 16.45
CA GLY A 193 -8.67 15.14 16.28
C GLY A 193 -8.53 15.69 14.86
N PHE A 194 -9.23 15.11 13.88
CA PHE A 194 -9.18 15.52 12.48
C PHE A 194 -10.48 16.19 12.04
N ASP A 195 -10.40 17.15 11.13
CA ASP A 195 -11.57 17.80 10.53
C ASP A 195 -12.35 16.85 9.60
N TYR A 196 -11.62 15.95 8.93
CA TYR A 196 -12.17 14.88 8.11
C TYR A 196 -11.35 13.61 8.24
N VAL A 197 -12.03 12.47 8.21
CA VAL A 197 -11.40 11.15 8.09
C VAL A 197 -11.85 10.49 6.77
N VAL A 198 -10.89 10.15 5.93
CA VAL A 198 -11.13 9.40 4.70
C VAL A 198 -10.86 7.92 4.97
N PHE A 199 -11.80 7.07 4.59
CA PHE A 199 -11.67 5.62 4.64
C PHE A 199 -11.47 5.03 3.25
N SER A 200 -10.59 4.05 3.13
CA SER A 200 -10.26 3.41 1.86
C SER A 200 -11.38 2.52 1.31
N THR A 201 -12.31 2.07 2.15
CA THR A 201 -13.40 1.16 1.75
C THR A 201 -14.72 1.57 2.37
N LYS A 202 -15.81 1.11 1.78
CA LYS A 202 -17.16 1.26 2.36
C LYS A 202 -17.29 0.50 3.67
N ARG A 203 -16.73 -0.74 3.72
CA ARG A 203 -16.67 -1.55 4.93
C ARG A 203 -16.15 -0.76 6.13
N ASP A 204 -15.05 -0.05 5.95
CA ASP A 204 -14.37 0.67 7.04
C ASP A 204 -15.18 1.91 7.46
N LEU A 205 -15.75 2.66 6.50
CA LEU A 205 -16.68 3.76 6.78
C LEU A 205 -17.93 3.27 7.51
N GLU A 206 -18.54 2.18 7.06
CA GLU A 206 -19.70 1.56 7.72
C GLU A 206 -19.36 1.10 9.13
N GLY A 207 -18.14 0.62 9.36
CA GLY A 207 -17.63 0.31 10.71
C GLY A 207 -17.72 1.53 11.65
N LEU A 208 -17.28 2.70 11.18
CA LEU A 208 -17.41 3.94 11.93
C LEU A 208 -18.88 4.31 12.22
N LEU A 209 -19.73 4.20 11.20
CA LEU A 209 -21.16 4.55 11.32
C LEU A 209 -21.90 3.62 12.29
N ARG A 210 -21.59 2.32 12.29
CA ARG A 210 -22.22 1.34 13.20
C ARG A 210 -21.97 1.62 14.68
N ILE A 211 -20.81 2.18 15.02
CA ILE A 211 -20.52 2.56 16.42
C ILE A 211 -21.06 3.94 16.81
N GLY A 212 -21.75 4.63 15.89
CA GLY A 212 -22.39 5.93 16.15
C GLY A 212 -21.41 7.08 16.34
N ALA A 213 -20.18 6.99 15.85
CA ALA A 213 -19.19 8.05 15.96
C ALA A 213 -19.62 9.28 15.14
N LYS A 214 -19.54 10.47 15.76
CA LYS A 214 -19.91 11.76 15.14
C LYS A 214 -18.67 12.43 14.53
N ILE A 215 -18.14 11.81 13.49
CA ILE A 215 -16.92 12.26 12.79
C ILE A 215 -17.29 12.55 11.34
N LYS A 216 -16.83 13.68 10.81
CA LYS A 216 -16.94 13.97 9.38
C LYS A 216 -16.08 12.97 8.63
N ALA A 217 -16.69 12.10 7.85
CA ALA A 217 -16.00 11.03 7.15
C ALA A 217 -16.48 10.88 5.71
N LYS A 218 -15.58 10.42 4.83
CA LYS A 218 -15.88 10.09 3.44
C LYS A 218 -15.12 8.83 3.02
N GLN A 219 -15.75 8.01 2.19
CA GLN A 219 -15.04 6.90 1.58
C GLN A 219 -14.44 7.35 0.23
N ILE A 220 -13.15 7.07 0.04
CA ILE A 220 -12.44 7.26 -1.23
C ILE A 220 -11.57 6.03 -1.45
N TYR A 221 -11.72 5.37 -2.59
CA TYR A 221 -10.87 4.22 -2.90
C TYR A 221 -9.41 4.63 -3.12
N PRO A 222 -8.45 3.86 -2.59
CA PRO A 222 -7.05 3.99 -2.97
C PRO A 222 -6.89 3.90 -4.49
N PHE A 223 -5.85 4.51 -5.01
CA PHE A 223 -5.68 4.71 -6.44
C PHE A 223 -4.27 4.40 -6.92
N ILE A 224 -4.15 4.22 -8.22
CA ILE A 224 -2.88 4.18 -8.93
C ILE A 224 -2.83 5.32 -9.95
N SER A 225 -1.62 5.75 -10.29
CA SER A 225 -1.39 6.62 -11.44
C SER A 225 -1.31 5.76 -12.69
N VAL A 226 -2.42 5.70 -13.44
CA VAL A 226 -2.52 4.83 -14.62
C VAL A 226 -1.45 5.15 -15.66
N SER A 227 -1.08 6.42 -15.80
CA SER A 227 -0.02 6.88 -16.71
C SER A 227 1.39 6.39 -16.34
N SER A 228 1.60 5.89 -15.11
CA SER A 228 2.88 5.30 -14.69
C SER A 228 3.08 3.88 -15.21
N TYR A 229 2.05 3.26 -15.75
CA TYR A 229 2.10 1.89 -16.29
C TYR A 229 2.16 1.93 -17.81
N ARG A 230 3.08 1.19 -18.39
CA ARG A 230 3.18 1.01 -19.84
C ARG A 230 2.80 -0.40 -20.26
N ARG A 231 2.38 -0.57 -21.47
CA ARG A 231 2.18 -1.91 -22.05
C ARG A 231 3.56 -2.55 -22.32
N ALA A 232 3.70 -3.82 -22.02
CA ALA A 232 4.89 -4.58 -22.38
C ALA A 232 4.81 -5.05 -23.84
N SER A 233 5.96 -5.08 -24.52
CA SER A 233 6.03 -5.61 -25.89
C SER A 233 5.90 -7.13 -25.90
N LYS A 234 5.60 -7.70 -27.06
CA LYS A 234 5.56 -9.17 -27.24
C LYS A 234 6.89 -9.83 -26.94
N GLU A 235 8.00 -9.15 -27.25
CA GLU A 235 9.36 -9.61 -26.98
C GLU A 235 9.64 -9.63 -25.46
N GLU A 236 9.16 -8.62 -24.72
CA GLU A 236 9.30 -8.58 -23.26
C GLU A 236 8.48 -9.70 -22.60
N VAL A 237 7.26 -9.94 -23.08
CA VAL A 237 6.41 -11.05 -22.61
C VAL A 237 7.07 -12.40 -22.91
N SER A 238 7.59 -12.60 -24.13
CA SER A 238 8.30 -13.83 -24.51
C SER A 238 9.55 -14.05 -23.66
N ARG A 239 10.30 -12.99 -23.36
CA ARG A 239 11.48 -13.04 -22.49
C ARG A 239 11.11 -13.49 -21.08
N ILE A 240 10.01 -12.96 -20.51
CA ILE A 240 9.52 -13.35 -19.18
C ILE A 240 9.08 -14.81 -19.17
N LYS A 241 8.31 -15.24 -20.18
CA LYS A 241 7.93 -16.66 -20.31
C LYS A 241 9.16 -17.58 -20.38
N SER A 242 10.14 -17.23 -21.23
CA SER A 242 11.39 -17.99 -21.34
C SER A 242 12.19 -18.00 -20.04
N LYS A 243 12.32 -16.86 -19.36
CA LYS A 243 13.03 -16.72 -18.08
C LYS A 243 12.48 -17.68 -17.02
N TYR A 244 11.17 -17.85 -16.98
CA TYR A 244 10.49 -18.68 -15.99
C TYR A 244 10.10 -20.08 -16.50
N GLY A 245 10.50 -20.47 -17.71
CA GLY A 245 10.22 -21.78 -18.28
C GLY A 245 8.73 -22.02 -18.54
N ILE A 246 8.00 -20.99 -18.92
CA ILE A 246 6.56 -21.02 -19.21
C ILE A 246 6.38 -21.20 -20.71
N LYS A 247 5.61 -22.20 -21.12
CA LYS A 247 5.29 -22.44 -22.53
C LYS A 247 4.17 -21.53 -23.02
N ASP A 248 4.06 -21.35 -24.32
CA ASP A 248 3.08 -20.44 -24.92
C ASP A 248 1.62 -20.89 -24.72
N ASP A 249 1.41 -22.19 -24.60
CA ASP A 249 0.10 -22.80 -24.36
C ASP A 249 -0.27 -22.90 -22.87
N GLU A 250 0.66 -22.59 -21.97
CA GLU A 250 0.39 -22.60 -20.52
C GLU A 250 -0.31 -21.31 -20.06
N LYS A 251 -1.29 -21.48 -19.18
CA LYS A 251 -2.03 -20.41 -18.52
C LYS A 251 -1.29 -19.91 -17.27
N ILE A 252 -1.37 -18.62 -16.99
CA ILE A 252 -0.61 -17.98 -15.94
C ILE A 252 -1.54 -17.38 -14.89
N ILE A 253 -1.50 -17.92 -13.67
CA ILE A 253 -2.09 -17.35 -12.46
C ILE A 253 -1.02 -16.53 -11.77
N THR A 254 -1.30 -15.25 -11.45
CA THR A 254 -0.31 -14.39 -10.84
C THR A 254 -0.80 -13.83 -9.50
N VAL A 255 0.03 -13.98 -8.46
CA VAL A 255 -0.12 -13.35 -7.14
C VAL A 255 1.02 -12.37 -6.97
N VAL A 256 0.72 -11.08 -6.89
CA VAL A 256 1.70 -10.02 -6.61
C VAL A 256 1.55 -9.57 -5.17
N ALA A 257 2.46 -9.96 -4.30
CA ALA A 257 2.42 -9.61 -2.88
C ALA A 257 3.79 -9.80 -2.22
N ARG A 258 3.98 -9.11 -1.07
CA ARG A 258 5.08 -9.47 -0.17
C ARG A 258 4.93 -10.94 0.25
N MET A 259 6.05 -11.61 0.48
CA MET A 259 6.04 -12.97 1.04
C MET A 259 5.71 -12.89 2.54
N ASP A 260 4.44 -13.04 2.86
CA ASP A 260 3.86 -12.85 4.19
C ASP A 260 2.65 -13.79 4.36
N PRO A 261 2.50 -14.49 5.50
CA PRO A 261 1.34 -15.36 5.76
C PRO A 261 -0.01 -14.66 5.58
N MET A 262 -0.11 -13.38 5.86
CA MET A 262 -1.34 -12.60 5.69
C MET A 262 -1.77 -12.45 4.22
N LYS A 263 -0.83 -12.60 3.29
CA LYS A 263 -1.09 -12.57 1.84
C LYS A 263 -1.57 -13.91 1.31
N SER A 264 -1.54 -14.96 2.13
CA SER A 264 -2.14 -16.28 1.88
C SER A 264 -1.76 -16.91 0.53
N GLN A 265 -0.48 -16.81 0.16
CA GLN A 265 0.03 -17.49 -1.04
C GLN A 265 -0.15 -19.01 -0.97
N ASP A 266 -0.25 -19.58 0.22
CA ASP A 266 -0.59 -20.99 0.49
C ASP A 266 -1.97 -21.36 -0.08
N LEU A 267 -2.98 -20.48 0.02
CA LEU A 267 -4.29 -20.73 -0.60
C LEU A 267 -4.20 -20.82 -2.12
N ALA A 268 -3.35 -20.00 -2.75
CA ALA A 268 -3.14 -20.07 -4.20
C ALA A 268 -2.48 -21.41 -4.62
N ILE A 269 -1.53 -21.94 -3.83
CA ILE A 269 -0.92 -23.24 -4.07
C ILE A 269 -1.94 -24.38 -3.88
N LEU A 270 -2.77 -24.31 -2.85
CA LEU A 270 -3.85 -25.28 -2.62
C LEU A 270 -4.88 -25.25 -3.78
N ALA A 271 -5.26 -24.05 -4.22
CA ALA A 271 -6.17 -23.88 -5.36
C ALA A 271 -5.55 -24.42 -6.66
N LEU A 272 -4.25 -24.20 -6.89
CA LEU A 272 -3.54 -24.77 -8.04
C LEU A 272 -3.61 -26.31 -8.06
N LYS A 273 -3.48 -26.93 -6.89
CA LYS A 273 -3.64 -28.39 -6.76
C LYS A 273 -5.07 -28.84 -7.08
N GLU A 274 -6.06 -28.10 -6.60
CA GLU A 274 -7.49 -28.40 -6.79
C GLU A 274 -7.93 -28.27 -8.26
N LEU A 275 -7.32 -27.37 -9.03
CA LEU A 275 -7.59 -27.20 -10.48
C LEU A 275 -7.34 -28.46 -11.29
N LYS A 276 -6.42 -29.35 -10.89
CA LYS A 276 -6.06 -30.61 -11.58
C LYS A 276 -5.71 -30.41 -13.06
N ARG A 277 -5.11 -29.26 -13.40
CA ARG A 277 -4.68 -28.91 -14.76
C ARG A 277 -3.16 -28.98 -14.88
N ASP A 278 -2.66 -29.47 -16.01
CA ASP A 278 -1.22 -29.54 -16.28
C ASP A 278 -0.70 -28.35 -17.09
N ASP A 279 -1.59 -27.60 -17.70
CA ASP A 279 -1.32 -26.43 -18.53
C ASP A 279 -1.35 -25.11 -17.76
N VAL A 280 -1.13 -25.12 -16.44
CA VAL A 280 -1.22 -23.92 -15.59
C VAL A 280 0.05 -23.71 -14.80
N LYS A 281 0.54 -22.48 -14.76
CA LYS A 281 1.62 -22.00 -13.88
C LYS A 281 1.10 -20.97 -12.89
N LEU A 282 1.60 -21.03 -11.66
CA LEU A 282 1.35 -20.06 -10.60
C LEU A 282 2.62 -19.25 -10.37
N LEU A 283 2.57 -17.94 -10.65
CA LEU A 283 3.64 -17.01 -10.34
C LEU A 283 3.37 -16.34 -9.01
N LEU A 284 4.29 -16.50 -8.06
CA LEU A 284 4.33 -15.79 -6.79
C LEU A 284 5.38 -14.69 -6.89
N VAL A 285 4.91 -13.46 -7.15
CA VAL A 285 5.75 -12.31 -7.43
C VAL A 285 5.92 -11.47 -6.17
N GLY A 286 7.18 -11.24 -5.78
CA GLY A 286 7.52 -10.40 -4.64
C GLY A 286 8.55 -11.03 -3.71
N ASN A 287 9.01 -10.22 -2.76
CA ASN A 287 10.00 -10.59 -1.76
C ASN A 287 9.54 -10.12 -0.37
N GLY A 288 10.45 -10.10 0.60
CA GLY A 288 10.18 -9.63 1.96
C GLY A 288 9.80 -8.15 2.06
N SER A 289 9.37 -7.74 3.25
CA SER A 289 8.97 -6.36 3.53
C SER A 289 10.17 -5.42 3.58
N PHE A 290 10.13 -4.34 2.82
CA PHE A 290 11.13 -3.25 2.92
C PHE A 290 10.97 -2.38 4.18
N THR A 291 9.83 -2.46 4.89
CA THR A 291 9.52 -1.64 6.06
C THR A 291 9.96 -2.25 7.39
N SER A 292 10.31 -3.54 7.41
CA SER A 292 10.63 -4.29 8.64
C SER A 292 12.14 -4.57 8.81
N GLY A 293 13.00 -3.99 7.96
CA GLY A 293 14.46 -4.19 8.06
C GLY A 293 14.87 -5.66 8.00
N ALA A 294 15.97 -6.02 8.70
CA ALA A 294 16.52 -7.38 8.72
C ALA A 294 15.56 -8.44 9.29
N LEU A 295 14.67 -8.06 10.21
CA LEU A 295 13.64 -8.96 10.78
C LEU A 295 12.58 -9.34 9.74
N GLY A 296 12.23 -8.43 8.83
CA GLY A 296 11.26 -8.70 7.77
C GLY A 296 11.78 -9.67 6.71
N THR A 297 13.06 -9.62 6.40
CA THR A 297 13.70 -10.57 5.46
C THR A 297 13.73 -11.99 6.01
N GLY A 298 13.98 -12.17 7.32
CA GLY A 298 13.96 -13.49 7.97
C GLY A 298 12.57 -14.13 7.96
N LYS A 299 11.52 -13.38 8.29
CA LYS A 299 10.12 -13.87 8.26
C LYS A 299 9.68 -14.26 6.83
N ALA A 300 10.04 -13.46 5.83
CA ALA A 300 9.74 -13.75 4.44
C ALA A 300 10.44 -15.02 3.94
N ALA A 301 11.71 -15.20 4.29
CA ALA A 301 12.46 -16.41 3.92
C ALA A 301 11.86 -17.67 4.54
N LEU A 302 11.42 -17.61 5.81
CA LEU A 302 10.71 -18.72 6.47
C LEU A 302 9.37 -19.02 5.78
N TRP A 303 8.63 -18.00 5.39
CA TRP A 303 7.35 -18.17 4.67
C TRP A 303 7.58 -18.80 3.30
N VAL A 304 8.54 -18.32 2.52
CA VAL A 304 8.91 -18.91 1.22
C VAL A 304 9.30 -20.39 1.39
N LYS A 305 10.07 -20.72 2.44
CA LYS A 305 10.42 -22.12 2.73
C LYS A 305 9.19 -22.98 2.97
N LYS A 306 8.23 -22.49 3.77
CA LYS A 306 6.95 -23.18 4.01
C LYS A 306 6.15 -23.36 2.73
N LEU A 307 6.05 -22.33 1.88
CA LEU A 307 5.35 -22.41 0.61
C LEU A 307 5.97 -23.43 -0.35
N LYS A 308 7.32 -23.50 -0.41
CA LYS A 308 8.04 -24.51 -1.20
C LYS A 308 7.75 -25.92 -0.69
N SER A 309 7.85 -26.14 0.62
CA SER A 309 7.51 -27.44 1.23
C SER A 309 6.06 -27.84 0.94
N LEU A 310 5.11 -26.89 1.02
CA LEU A 310 3.71 -27.15 0.66
C LEU A 310 3.56 -27.56 -0.81
N ALA A 311 4.24 -26.90 -1.72
CA ALA A 311 4.19 -27.22 -3.15
C ALA A 311 4.77 -28.62 -3.43
N GLU A 312 5.83 -29.03 -2.74
CA GLU A 312 6.43 -30.37 -2.81
C GLU A 312 5.48 -31.44 -2.27
N GLU A 313 4.90 -31.21 -1.09
CA GLU A 313 3.93 -32.13 -0.47
C GLU A 313 2.72 -32.36 -1.38
N LEU A 314 2.22 -31.31 -2.00
CA LEU A 314 1.09 -31.36 -2.94
C LEU A 314 1.49 -31.87 -4.35
N LYS A 315 2.78 -32.08 -4.62
CA LYS A 315 3.32 -32.49 -5.91
C LYS A 315 2.99 -31.51 -7.05
N VAL A 316 3.07 -30.20 -6.75
CA VAL A 316 2.85 -29.11 -7.73
C VAL A 316 4.06 -28.17 -7.85
N GLN A 317 5.22 -28.53 -7.26
CA GLN A 317 6.42 -27.69 -7.23
C GLN A 317 6.89 -27.23 -8.62
N ASN A 318 6.69 -28.04 -9.66
CA ASN A 318 7.05 -27.71 -11.05
C ASN A 318 6.08 -26.69 -11.71
N LYS A 319 4.97 -26.39 -11.04
CA LYS A 319 3.96 -25.42 -11.52
C LYS A 319 4.00 -24.11 -10.74
N VAL A 320 4.73 -24.05 -9.61
CA VAL A 320 4.84 -22.86 -8.75
C VAL A 320 6.18 -22.18 -8.99
N ILE A 321 6.13 -20.92 -9.37
CA ILE A 321 7.31 -20.12 -9.69
C ILE A 321 7.42 -18.96 -8.68
N PHE A 322 8.52 -18.95 -7.95
CA PHE A 322 8.87 -17.87 -7.04
C PHE A 322 9.81 -16.90 -7.76
N THR A 323 9.33 -15.73 -8.14
CA THR A 323 10.13 -14.78 -8.92
C THR A 323 11.13 -14.00 -8.07
N GLY A 324 10.85 -13.85 -6.77
CA GLY A 324 11.53 -12.88 -5.93
C GLY A 324 11.14 -11.44 -6.30
N HIS A 325 12.03 -10.49 -5.98
CA HIS A 325 11.86 -9.10 -6.41
C HIS A 325 12.06 -8.99 -7.93
N VAL A 326 11.16 -8.30 -8.60
CA VAL A 326 11.24 -8.00 -10.03
C VAL A 326 11.31 -6.49 -10.23
N SER A 327 11.90 -6.03 -11.33
CA SER A 327 11.84 -4.63 -11.74
C SER A 327 10.44 -4.24 -12.19
N ASP A 328 10.15 -2.93 -12.28
CA ASP A 328 8.86 -2.47 -12.80
C ASP A 328 8.61 -2.95 -14.23
N ASP A 329 9.63 -2.94 -15.10
CA ASP A 329 9.51 -3.45 -16.47
C ASP A 329 9.19 -4.95 -16.52
N GLU A 330 9.83 -5.74 -15.66
CA GLU A 330 9.49 -7.16 -15.53
C GLU A 330 8.08 -7.36 -14.99
N LEU A 331 7.65 -6.55 -14.01
CA LEU A 331 6.30 -6.61 -13.46
C LEU A 331 5.25 -6.28 -14.52
N TYR A 332 5.49 -5.27 -15.36
CA TYR A 332 4.59 -4.94 -16.48
C TYR A 332 4.46 -6.11 -17.46
N ALA A 333 5.57 -6.75 -17.80
CA ALA A 333 5.56 -7.93 -18.68
C ALA A 333 4.88 -9.15 -18.02
N ILE A 334 4.99 -9.32 -16.71
CA ILE A 334 4.27 -10.36 -15.95
C ILE A 334 2.77 -10.08 -15.97
N TYR A 335 2.32 -8.85 -15.71
CA TYR A 335 0.90 -8.51 -15.83
C TYR A 335 0.38 -8.76 -17.23
N GLU A 336 1.12 -8.33 -18.27
CA GLU A 336 0.74 -8.55 -19.67
C GLU A 336 0.62 -10.04 -20.01
N ALA A 337 1.51 -10.88 -19.48
CA ALA A 337 1.53 -12.33 -19.70
C ALA A 337 0.46 -13.08 -18.90
N SER A 338 -0.11 -12.51 -17.86
CA SER A 338 -1.04 -13.18 -16.94
C SER A 338 -2.40 -13.43 -17.59
N ASP A 339 -3.03 -14.54 -17.25
CA ASP A 339 -4.43 -14.84 -17.59
C ASP A 339 -5.39 -14.41 -16.47
N VAL A 340 -4.93 -14.43 -15.20
CA VAL A 340 -5.72 -14.02 -14.04
C VAL A 340 -4.81 -13.51 -12.93
N ILE A 341 -5.25 -12.42 -12.28
CA ILE A 341 -4.61 -11.89 -11.07
C ILE A 341 -5.37 -12.41 -9.86
N VAL A 342 -4.66 -12.94 -8.88
CA VAL A 342 -5.26 -13.47 -7.65
C VAL A 342 -4.79 -12.67 -6.43
N LEU A 343 -5.74 -12.22 -5.63
CA LEU A 343 -5.50 -11.57 -4.34
C LEU A 343 -6.12 -12.42 -3.22
N PRO A 344 -5.36 -13.40 -2.67
CA PRO A 344 -5.91 -14.36 -1.72
C PRO A 344 -5.82 -13.91 -0.27
N SER A 345 -5.42 -12.65 0.00
CA SER A 345 -5.22 -12.11 1.35
C SER A 345 -6.43 -12.36 2.25
N ARG A 346 -6.19 -12.84 3.48
CA ARG A 346 -7.28 -13.11 4.44
C ARG A 346 -8.00 -11.84 4.82
N ILE A 347 -7.27 -10.78 5.09
CA ILE A 347 -7.78 -9.43 5.29
C ILE A 347 -6.76 -8.44 4.72
N GLU A 348 -7.26 -7.44 4.03
CA GLU A 348 -6.43 -6.41 3.40
C GLU A 348 -7.16 -5.07 3.45
N GLY A 349 -6.42 -3.98 3.60
CA GLY A 349 -6.97 -2.62 3.54
C GLY A 349 -7.68 -2.38 2.21
N PHE A 350 -6.96 -2.59 1.09
CA PHE A 350 -7.57 -2.46 -0.23
C PHE A 350 -7.08 -3.55 -1.20
N GLY A 351 -5.87 -3.47 -1.75
CA GLY A 351 -5.33 -4.42 -2.72
C GLY A 351 -5.11 -3.78 -4.09
N LEU A 352 -4.24 -2.77 -4.17
CA LEU A 352 -3.93 -2.02 -5.41
C LEU A 352 -3.45 -2.89 -6.57
N VAL A 353 -2.86 -4.05 -6.30
CA VAL A 353 -2.40 -5.00 -7.33
C VAL A 353 -3.51 -5.45 -8.28
N VAL A 354 -4.76 -5.44 -7.82
CA VAL A 354 -5.93 -5.73 -8.66
C VAL A 354 -6.17 -4.59 -9.66
N CYS A 355 -6.08 -3.34 -9.20
CA CYS A 355 -6.16 -2.17 -10.08
C CYS A 355 -5.01 -2.16 -11.09
N GLU A 356 -3.80 -2.56 -10.68
CA GLU A 356 -2.66 -2.73 -11.57
C GLU A 356 -2.93 -3.79 -12.65
N GLY A 357 -3.52 -4.94 -12.28
CA GLY A 357 -3.97 -5.96 -13.23
C GLY A 357 -5.00 -5.45 -14.24
N TRP A 358 -5.93 -4.59 -13.80
CA TRP A 358 -6.94 -3.99 -14.69
C TRP A 358 -6.36 -3.00 -15.70
N VAL A 359 -5.18 -2.40 -15.45
CA VAL A 359 -4.46 -1.63 -16.48
C VAL A 359 -4.18 -2.50 -17.72
N TYR A 360 -3.93 -3.78 -17.50
CA TYR A 360 -3.63 -4.78 -18.52
C TYR A 360 -4.88 -5.59 -18.94
N GLU A 361 -6.07 -5.14 -18.53
CA GLU A 361 -7.34 -5.80 -18.84
C GLU A 361 -7.40 -7.26 -18.34
N LYS A 362 -6.66 -7.57 -17.24
CA LYS A 362 -6.65 -8.91 -16.65
C LYS A 362 -7.76 -9.05 -15.63
N PRO A 363 -8.56 -10.14 -15.71
CA PRO A 363 -9.55 -10.42 -14.69
C PRO A 363 -8.88 -10.77 -13.35
N ALA A 364 -9.60 -10.51 -12.25
CA ALA A 364 -9.09 -10.79 -10.93
C ALA A 364 -9.98 -11.76 -10.15
N VAL A 365 -9.37 -12.62 -9.31
CA VAL A 365 -10.08 -13.38 -8.28
C VAL A 365 -9.61 -12.88 -6.91
N VAL A 366 -10.53 -12.30 -6.17
CA VAL A 366 -10.24 -11.51 -4.98
C VAL A 366 -10.97 -12.09 -3.76
N SER A 367 -10.26 -12.20 -2.64
CA SER A 367 -10.86 -12.56 -1.36
C SER A 367 -11.87 -11.50 -0.91
N ASP A 368 -13.01 -11.92 -0.34
CA ASP A 368 -13.98 -11.01 0.31
C ASP A 368 -13.42 -10.30 1.56
N GLY A 369 -12.26 -10.73 2.06
CA GLY A 369 -11.49 -10.04 3.10
C GLY A 369 -10.65 -8.86 2.60
N ALA A 370 -10.43 -8.70 1.30
CA ALA A 370 -9.67 -7.60 0.71
C ALA A 370 -10.59 -6.46 0.27
N GLY A 371 -10.26 -5.21 0.62
CA GLY A 371 -11.15 -4.06 0.38
C GLY A 371 -11.54 -3.86 -1.09
N VAL A 372 -10.68 -4.21 -2.03
CA VAL A 372 -10.95 -4.08 -3.47
C VAL A 372 -12.07 -5.00 -3.97
N HIS A 373 -12.49 -6.00 -3.18
CA HIS A 373 -13.64 -6.84 -3.54
C HIS A 373 -14.92 -6.01 -3.77
N GLU A 374 -15.04 -4.85 -3.12
CA GLU A 374 -16.16 -3.93 -3.32
C GLU A 374 -16.29 -3.41 -4.77
N LEU A 375 -15.22 -3.51 -5.55
CA LEU A 375 -15.16 -3.12 -6.96
C LEU A 375 -15.27 -4.31 -7.92
N ILE A 376 -15.28 -5.53 -7.40
CA ILE A 376 -15.48 -6.72 -8.23
C ILE A 376 -16.94 -6.79 -8.70
N ILE A 377 -17.08 -6.99 -9.99
CA ILE A 377 -18.34 -7.30 -10.66
C ILE A 377 -18.22 -8.74 -11.13
N ASP A 378 -18.83 -9.67 -10.40
CA ASP A 378 -18.75 -11.10 -10.69
C ASP A 378 -19.16 -11.39 -12.13
N GLY A 379 -18.26 -12.04 -12.87
CA GLY A 379 -18.43 -12.31 -14.29
C GLY A 379 -18.17 -11.12 -15.23
N GLY A 380 -17.76 -9.97 -14.69
CA GLY A 380 -17.43 -8.76 -15.46
C GLY A 380 -15.93 -8.45 -15.46
N ASN A 381 -15.37 -8.12 -14.30
CA ASN A 381 -13.96 -7.80 -14.15
C ASN A 381 -13.20 -8.83 -13.31
N GLY A 382 -13.86 -9.89 -12.90
CA GLY A 382 -13.32 -10.94 -12.05
C GLY A 382 -14.41 -11.64 -11.24
N PHE A 383 -13.99 -12.23 -10.13
CA PHE A 383 -14.87 -12.88 -9.15
C PHE A 383 -14.39 -12.65 -7.72
N THR A 384 -15.33 -12.60 -6.79
CA THR A 384 -15.04 -12.66 -5.36
C THR A 384 -15.10 -14.12 -4.90
N PHE A 385 -14.18 -14.52 -4.02
CA PHE A 385 -14.22 -15.81 -3.34
C PHE A 385 -14.20 -15.63 -1.82
N LYS A 386 -14.71 -16.64 -1.10
CA LYS A 386 -14.77 -16.64 0.35
C LYS A 386 -13.36 -16.74 0.96
N SER A 387 -12.97 -15.79 1.79
CA SER A 387 -11.66 -15.74 2.45
C SER A 387 -11.33 -17.06 3.16
N GLY A 388 -10.16 -17.62 2.86
CA GLY A 388 -9.70 -18.89 3.40
C GLY A 388 -10.20 -20.14 2.68
N ASP A 389 -11.11 -20.03 1.72
CA ASP A 389 -11.64 -21.15 0.96
C ASP A 389 -10.91 -21.34 -0.38
N TYR A 390 -9.89 -22.21 -0.38
CA TYR A 390 -9.12 -22.50 -1.58
C TYR A 390 -9.92 -23.23 -2.67
N ARG A 391 -11.01 -23.92 -2.33
CA ARG A 391 -11.85 -24.62 -3.31
C ARG A 391 -12.73 -23.63 -4.07
N ASP A 392 -13.32 -22.67 -3.37
CA ASP A 392 -14.03 -21.56 -3.99
C ASP A 392 -13.06 -20.75 -4.88
N LEU A 393 -11.85 -20.47 -4.38
CA LEU A 393 -10.80 -19.82 -5.17
C LEU A 393 -10.49 -20.61 -6.46
N ALA A 394 -10.29 -21.90 -6.36
CA ALA A 394 -10.00 -22.76 -7.52
C ALA A 394 -11.16 -22.75 -8.53
N GLN A 395 -12.40 -22.84 -8.06
CA GLN A 395 -13.59 -22.78 -8.92
C GLN A 395 -13.67 -21.45 -9.70
N LYS A 396 -13.42 -20.32 -9.04
CA LYS A 396 -13.43 -19.00 -9.70
C LYS A 396 -12.31 -18.86 -10.71
N ILE A 397 -11.12 -19.35 -10.39
CA ILE A 397 -9.98 -19.39 -11.32
C ILE A 397 -10.32 -20.26 -12.54
N GLU A 398 -10.88 -21.45 -12.36
CA GLU A 398 -11.24 -22.34 -13.45
C GLU A 398 -12.25 -21.71 -14.43
N ILE A 399 -13.23 -20.95 -13.91
CA ILE A 399 -14.18 -20.23 -14.75
C ILE A 399 -13.45 -19.22 -15.65
N ILE A 400 -12.51 -18.45 -15.10
CA ILE A 400 -11.73 -17.45 -15.85
C ILE A 400 -10.82 -18.12 -16.88
N LEU A 401 -10.09 -19.18 -16.49
CA LEU A 401 -9.11 -19.82 -17.37
C LEU A 401 -9.72 -20.48 -18.62
N ARG A 402 -11.03 -20.70 -18.66
CA ARG A 402 -11.72 -21.18 -19.86
C ARG A 402 -11.79 -20.12 -20.95
N ASP A 403 -11.91 -18.85 -20.57
CA ASP A 403 -11.97 -17.70 -21.48
C ASP A 403 -11.58 -16.43 -20.74
N PRO A 404 -10.26 -16.19 -20.51
CA PRO A 404 -9.79 -15.05 -19.72
C PRO A 404 -10.23 -13.69 -20.30
N ASP A 405 -10.26 -13.56 -21.61
CA ASP A 405 -10.57 -12.30 -22.30
C ASP A 405 -12.01 -11.84 -22.03
N LYS A 406 -12.91 -12.80 -21.80
CA LYS A 406 -14.31 -12.50 -21.47
C LYS A 406 -14.45 -11.71 -20.17
N TYR A 407 -13.57 -11.91 -19.19
CA TYR A 407 -13.72 -11.37 -17.84
C TYR A 407 -12.81 -10.18 -17.53
N GLY A 408 -11.99 -9.73 -18.48
CA GLY A 408 -11.07 -8.61 -18.29
C GLY A 408 -11.61 -7.24 -18.70
N TYR A 409 -12.56 -7.19 -19.62
CA TYR A 409 -12.95 -5.97 -20.31
C TYR A 409 -13.56 -4.88 -19.40
N LEU A 410 -14.34 -5.26 -18.37
CA LEU A 410 -14.90 -4.29 -17.42
C LEU A 410 -13.86 -3.79 -16.38
N GLY A 411 -12.71 -4.41 -16.29
CA GLY A 411 -11.63 -3.96 -15.40
C GLY A 411 -11.20 -2.54 -15.72
N LYS A 412 -11.06 -2.20 -17.00
CA LYS A 412 -10.69 -0.86 -17.47
C LYS A 412 -11.70 0.22 -17.08
N GLU A 413 -13.00 -0.08 -17.14
CA GLU A 413 -14.04 0.84 -16.69
C GLU A 413 -14.02 0.99 -15.15
N THR A 414 -13.84 -0.11 -14.44
CA THR A 414 -13.75 -0.12 -12.97
C THR A 414 -12.52 0.64 -12.50
N LEU A 415 -11.40 0.54 -13.22
CA LEU A 415 -10.14 1.22 -12.93
C LEU A 415 -10.30 2.74 -12.80
N LYS A 416 -11.28 3.34 -13.48
CA LYS A 416 -11.58 4.78 -13.34
C LYS A 416 -11.85 5.17 -11.89
N LYS A 417 -12.48 4.29 -11.10
CA LYS A 417 -12.79 4.52 -9.68
C LYS A 417 -11.56 4.47 -8.76
N CYS A 418 -10.49 3.83 -9.18
CA CYS A 418 -9.20 3.78 -8.49
C CYS A 418 -8.08 4.44 -9.32
N SER A 419 -8.41 5.49 -10.05
CA SER A 419 -7.44 6.35 -10.74
C SER A 419 -7.10 7.57 -9.88
N SER A 420 -5.89 8.08 -10.05
CA SER A 420 -5.41 9.29 -9.36
C SER A 420 -6.29 10.51 -9.64
N ASP A 421 -6.84 10.64 -10.86
CA ASP A 421 -7.71 11.75 -11.23
C ASP A 421 -9.05 11.72 -10.48
N TYR A 422 -9.69 10.56 -10.45
CA TYR A 422 -10.97 10.39 -9.75
C TYR A 422 -10.81 10.58 -8.24
N ALA A 423 -9.78 9.98 -7.65
CA ALA A 423 -9.52 10.12 -6.21
C ALA A 423 -9.21 11.57 -5.83
N PHE A 424 -8.45 12.27 -6.66
CA PHE A 424 -8.12 13.67 -6.41
C PHE A 424 -9.36 14.58 -6.45
N GLU A 425 -10.29 14.39 -7.38
CA GLU A 425 -11.55 15.16 -7.40
C GLU A 425 -12.37 14.93 -6.13
N GLN A 426 -12.38 13.68 -5.60
CA GLN A 426 -13.04 13.39 -4.33
C GLN A 426 -12.30 14.03 -3.13
N LEU A 427 -10.96 14.04 -3.14
CA LEU A 427 -10.15 14.69 -2.12
C LEU A 427 -10.33 16.21 -2.09
N LYS A 428 -10.51 16.85 -3.24
CA LYS A 428 -10.80 18.31 -3.32
C LYS A 428 -12.01 18.68 -2.49
N GLU A 429 -13.09 17.89 -2.58
CA GLU A 429 -14.29 18.15 -1.77
C GLU A 429 -14.01 18.03 -0.27
N VAL A 430 -13.20 17.04 0.12
CA VAL A 430 -12.80 16.86 1.53
C VAL A 430 -11.94 18.02 2.02
N PHE A 431 -10.97 18.44 1.23
CA PHE A 431 -10.07 19.57 1.57
C PHE A 431 -10.85 20.87 1.70
N LEU A 432 -11.71 21.18 0.74
CA LEU A 432 -12.58 22.38 0.81
C LEU A 432 -13.52 22.31 2.03
N GLY A 433 -14.05 21.13 2.34
CA GLY A 433 -14.88 20.93 3.52
C GLY A 433 -14.12 21.15 4.84
N ALA A 434 -12.88 20.69 4.91
CA ALA A 434 -12.02 20.93 6.08
C ALA A 434 -11.62 22.41 6.23
N MET A 435 -11.26 23.06 5.13
CA MET A 435 -10.84 24.48 5.12
C MET A 435 -11.96 25.43 5.49
N LYS A 436 -13.21 25.12 5.15
CA LYS A 436 -14.37 25.97 5.40
C LYS A 436 -14.54 26.35 6.87
N ASP A 437 -14.22 25.44 7.79
CA ASP A 437 -14.33 25.67 9.22
C ASP A 437 -13.26 26.65 9.74
N TYR A 438 -12.24 26.97 8.95
CA TYR A 438 -11.16 27.92 9.26
C TYR A 438 -11.27 29.21 8.46
N GLY A 439 -12.37 29.44 7.74
CA GLY A 439 -12.58 30.64 6.95
C GLY A 439 -11.62 30.80 5.76
N LYS A 440 -11.14 29.70 5.24
CA LYS A 440 -10.23 29.62 4.09
C LYS A 440 -10.94 29.17 2.82
#